data_a6a4bf2f4ebc535556e06a9511ec6a7f
#
_entry.id   a6a4bf2f4ebc535556e06a9511ec6a7f
#
_cell.length_a   1.000
_cell.length_b   1.000
_cell.length_c   1.000
_cell.angle_alpha   90.00
_cell.angle_beta   90.00
_cell.angle_gamma   90.00
#
_symmetry.space_group_name_H-M   'P 1'
#
loop_
_entity.id
_entity.type
_entity.pdbx_description
1 polymer ?
#
loop_
_entity_poly.entity_id
_entity_poly.type
_entity_poly.pdbx_seq_one_letter_code
_entity_poly.pdbx_strand_id
1 'polypeptide(L)'
;MAESTRLVDLIQLRIDEFLSEQSGQLATIAEELTELTDIARGFLAGGKRFRALFCYWGWQSAAGVTSGFDPLPTDEASADLDAVVMAATALELFHAAALVHDDIMDNSDTRRGAPAAHRLFERHHIADGWTGNPTAFGESAALLLGDLLLGWSDELFDRGTSMLADRAAGVAGRAEFIPIST
;
A
#
# COMPACT_ATOMS: atom_id res chain seq x y z
N MET A 1 -7.19 11.44 18.93
CA MET A 1 -7.91 10.21 18.53
C MET A 1 -8.64 10.37 17.20
N ALA A 2 -9.39 11.46 16.95
CA ALA A 2 -10.09 11.66 15.67
C ALA A 2 -9.16 11.73 14.44
N GLU A 3 -7.99 12.33 14.56
CA GLU A 3 -7.01 12.50 13.48
C GLU A 3 -6.35 11.19 13.05
N SER A 4 -5.92 10.37 14.02
CA SER A 4 -5.34 9.06 13.71
C SER A 4 -6.36 8.13 13.02
N THR A 5 -7.64 8.23 13.38
CA THR A 5 -8.73 7.50 12.73
C THR A 5 -8.86 7.94 11.27
N ARG A 6 -8.85 9.25 11.02
CA ARG A 6 -8.95 9.81 9.67
C ARG A 6 -7.77 9.44 8.77
N LEU A 7 -6.55 9.45 9.29
CA LEU A 7 -5.36 9.01 8.53
C LEU A 7 -5.43 7.51 8.21
N VAL A 8 -5.90 6.68 9.16
CA VAL A 8 -6.13 5.25 8.92
C VAL A 8 -7.15 5.04 7.80
N ASP A 9 -8.23 5.83 7.78
CA ASP A 9 -9.26 5.76 6.73
C ASP A 9 -8.71 6.19 5.36
N LEU A 10 -7.87 7.24 5.30
CA LEU A 10 -7.20 7.66 4.06
C LEU A 10 -6.26 6.58 3.51
N ILE A 11 -5.50 5.92 4.39
CA ILE A 11 -4.61 4.82 4.00
C ILE A 11 -5.42 3.64 3.49
N GLN A 12 -6.53 3.28 4.15
CA GLN A 12 -7.39 2.21 3.68
C GLN A 12 -8.00 2.53 2.31
N LEU A 13 -8.48 3.76 2.12
CA LEU A 13 -8.99 4.23 0.83
C LEU A 13 -7.92 4.11 -0.26
N ARG A 14 -6.69 4.54 0.01
CA ARG A 14 -5.59 4.45 -0.95
C ARG A 14 -5.24 2.99 -1.29
N ILE A 15 -5.25 2.08 -0.31
CA ILE A 15 -5.08 0.64 -0.55
C ILE A 15 -6.17 0.14 -1.50
N ASP A 16 -7.43 0.47 -1.24
CA ASP A 16 -8.56 -0.01 -2.02
C ASP A 16 -8.56 0.52 -3.46
N GLU A 17 -8.21 1.80 -3.65
CA GLU A 17 -8.03 2.42 -4.96
C GLU A 17 -6.90 1.74 -5.75
N PHE A 18 -5.73 1.58 -5.12
CA PHE A 18 -4.57 0.97 -5.75
C PHE A 18 -4.84 -0.49 -6.13
N LEU A 19 -5.40 -1.30 -5.24
CA LEU A 19 -5.73 -2.69 -5.55
C LEU A 19 -6.80 -2.80 -6.64
N SER A 20 -7.70 -1.82 -6.76
CA SER A 20 -8.68 -1.79 -7.84
C SER A 20 -8.02 -1.47 -9.19
N GLU A 21 -7.03 -0.57 -9.21
CA GLU A 21 -6.20 -0.31 -10.39
C GLU A 21 -5.44 -1.57 -10.82
N GLN A 22 -4.76 -2.24 -9.88
CA GLN A 22 -4.00 -3.46 -10.15
C GLN A 22 -4.91 -4.62 -10.61
N SER A 23 -6.09 -4.77 -10.02
CA SER A 23 -7.08 -5.76 -10.46
C SER A 23 -7.48 -5.54 -11.92
N GLY A 24 -7.72 -4.29 -12.31
CA GLY A 24 -8.00 -3.94 -13.71
C GLY A 24 -6.86 -4.29 -14.66
N GLN A 25 -5.61 -4.06 -14.24
CA GLN A 25 -4.44 -4.44 -15.05
C GLN A 25 -4.31 -5.96 -15.18
N LEU A 26 -4.43 -6.70 -14.09
CA LEU A 26 -4.34 -8.16 -14.08
C LEU A 26 -5.45 -8.80 -14.93
N ALA A 27 -6.67 -8.27 -14.88
CA ALA A 27 -7.78 -8.75 -15.70
C ALA A 27 -7.52 -8.62 -17.21
N THR A 28 -6.65 -7.70 -17.65
CA THR A 28 -6.26 -7.61 -19.07
C THR A 28 -5.36 -8.76 -19.51
N ILE A 29 -4.70 -9.45 -18.57
CA ILE A 29 -3.81 -10.58 -18.83
C ILE A 29 -4.63 -11.87 -18.76
N ALA A 30 -5.33 -12.09 -17.64
CA ALA A 30 -6.24 -13.20 -17.41
C ALA A 30 -7.19 -12.85 -16.25
N GLU A 31 -8.48 -13.20 -16.38
CA GLU A 31 -9.50 -12.88 -15.39
C GLU A 31 -9.22 -13.54 -14.04
N GLU A 32 -8.67 -14.75 -14.06
CA GLU A 32 -8.32 -15.53 -12.88
C GLU A 32 -7.25 -14.84 -11.98
N LEU A 33 -6.44 -13.94 -12.56
CA LEU A 33 -5.41 -13.20 -11.80
C LEU A 33 -6.01 -12.15 -10.87
N THR A 34 -7.27 -11.77 -11.04
CA THR A 34 -7.96 -10.81 -10.14
C THR A 34 -8.06 -11.35 -8.72
N GLU A 35 -8.06 -12.66 -8.55
CA GLU A 35 -8.05 -13.32 -7.24
C GLU A 35 -6.84 -12.93 -6.39
N LEU A 36 -5.69 -12.65 -7.00
CA LEU A 36 -4.51 -12.17 -6.29
C LEU A 36 -4.81 -10.86 -5.55
N THR A 37 -5.54 -9.94 -6.20
CA THR A 37 -5.93 -8.66 -5.57
C THR A 37 -7.03 -8.84 -4.52
N ASP A 38 -7.92 -9.81 -4.66
CA ASP A 38 -8.97 -10.08 -3.69
C ASP A 38 -8.38 -10.66 -2.39
N ILE A 39 -7.44 -11.58 -2.51
CA ILE A 39 -6.71 -12.12 -1.37
C ILE A 39 -5.85 -11.03 -0.73
N ALA A 40 -5.13 -10.22 -1.52
CA ALA A 40 -4.36 -9.08 -1.02
C ALA A 40 -5.23 -8.10 -0.24
N ARG A 41 -6.44 -7.80 -0.73
CA ARG A 41 -7.42 -6.93 -0.06
C ARG A 41 -7.82 -7.48 1.31
N GLY A 42 -8.04 -8.79 1.43
CA GLY A 42 -8.31 -9.46 2.70
C GLY A 42 -7.15 -9.31 3.70
N PHE A 43 -5.91 -9.47 3.25
CA PHE A 43 -4.70 -9.28 4.07
C PHE A 43 -4.49 -7.83 4.51
N LEU A 44 -4.84 -6.89 3.63
CA LEU A 44 -4.69 -5.45 3.84
C LEU A 44 -5.93 -4.81 4.48
N ALA A 45 -6.98 -5.58 4.79
CA ALA A 45 -8.15 -5.07 5.47
C ALA A 45 -7.88 -4.81 6.96
N GLY A 46 -8.30 -3.65 7.45
CA GLY A 46 -8.25 -3.29 8.87
C GLY A 46 -6.82 -3.13 9.42
N GLY A 47 -6.71 -3.16 10.74
CA GLY A 47 -5.46 -3.00 11.45
C GLY A 47 -5.20 -1.57 11.94
N LYS A 48 -4.24 -1.44 12.86
CA LYS A 48 -3.93 -0.15 13.51
C LYS A 48 -3.04 0.77 12.66
N ARG A 49 -2.55 0.30 11.52
CA ARG A 49 -1.71 1.05 10.55
C ARG A 49 -0.52 1.79 11.19
N PHE A 50 0.11 1.20 12.20
CA PHE A 50 1.20 1.87 12.92
C PHE A 50 2.36 2.29 12.02
N ARG A 51 2.74 1.48 11.01
CA ARG A 51 3.85 1.83 10.11
C ARG A 51 3.53 3.08 9.29
N ALA A 52 2.33 3.12 8.75
CA ALA A 52 1.84 4.28 8.01
C ALA A 52 1.71 5.51 8.91
N LEU A 53 1.21 5.35 10.13
CA LEU A 53 1.14 6.44 11.12
C LEU A 53 2.52 6.98 11.47
N PHE A 54 3.52 6.11 11.70
CA PHE A 54 4.90 6.55 11.99
C PHE A 54 5.54 7.26 10.78
N CYS A 55 5.30 6.79 9.57
CA CYS A 55 5.76 7.46 8.34
C CYS A 55 5.20 8.88 8.27
N TYR A 56 3.89 9.02 8.41
CA TYR A 56 3.22 10.32 8.37
C TYR A 56 3.72 11.29 9.47
N TRP A 57 3.76 10.86 10.73
CA TRP A 57 4.21 11.70 11.82
C TRP A 57 5.70 12.02 11.75
N GLY A 58 6.53 11.10 11.23
CA GLY A 58 7.93 11.35 10.95
C GLY A 58 8.12 12.43 9.91
N TRP A 59 7.39 12.36 8.80
CA TRP A 59 7.40 13.40 7.77
C TRP A 59 6.94 14.75 8.32
N GLN A 60 5.82 14.79 9.03
CA GLN A 60 5.30 16.03 9.60
C GLN A 60 6.29 16.70 10.56
N SER A 61 7.00 15.90 11.37
CA SER A 61 8.02 16.40 12.27
C SER A 61 9.22 16.99 11.52
N ALA A 62 9.62 16.40 10.39
CA ALA A 62 10.73 16.87 9.57
C ALA A 62 10.36 18.09 8.73
N ALA A 63 9.15 18.16 8.24
CA ALA A 63 8.64 19.28 7.42
C ALA A 63 8.44 20.57 8.22
N GLY A 64 8.61 20.53 9.54
CA GLY A 64 8.49 21.72 10.39
C GLY A 64 7.08 22.34 10.41
N VAL A 65 6.06 21.56 10.13
CA VAL A 65 4.67 22.00 10.17
C VAL A 65 4.30 22.32 11.63
N THR A 66 4.50 23.57 12.01
CA THR A 66 4.25 24.09 13.36
C THR A 66 2.83 24.58 13.56
N SER A 67 1.99 24.56 12.54
CA SER A 67 0.60 24.95 12.63
C SER A 67 -0.22 23.84 13.23
N GLY A 68 -0.72 24.12 14.42
CA GLY A 68 -1.56 23.28 15.27
C GLY A 68 -2.34 22.15 14.60
N PHE A 69 -2.57 21.19 15.34
CA PHE A 69 -3.34 19.94 15.31
C PHE A 69 -4.45 19.75 14.25
N ASP A 70 -4.43 20.48 13.13
CA ASP A 70 -5.31 20.22 11.98
C ASP A 70 -4.48 19.70 10.80
N PRO A 71 -4.52 18.38 10.53
CA PRO A 71 -3.76 17.75 9.45
C PRO A 71 -4.37 17.94 8.07
N LEU A 72 -5.43 18.74 7.96
CA LEU A 72 -6.03 19.02 6.66
C LEU A 72 -5.71 20.42 6.21
N PRO A 73 -4.85 20.49 5.24
CA PRO A 73 -4.29 21.72 4.79
C PRO A 73 -5.14 22.39 3.70
N THR A 74 -4.87 23.68 3.52
CA THR A 74 -5.09 24.44 2.29
C THR A 74 -4.57 23.69 1.05
N ASP A 75 -5.08 23.98 -0.13
CA ASP A 75 -4.85 23.22 -1.39
C ASP A 75 -3.39 22.82 -1.69
N GLU A 76 -2.39 23.58 -1.26
CA GLU A 76 -0.98 23.24 -1.47
C GLU A 76 -0.48 22.13 -0.55
N ALA A 77 -0.88 22.08 0.69
CA ALA A 77 -0.54 21.04 1.62
C ALA A 77 -1.34 19.73 1.39
N SER A 78 -2.45 19.79 0.65
CA SER A 78 -3.23 18.62 0.23
C SER A 78 -2.43 17.67 -0.65
N ALA A 79 -1.61 18.18 -1.58
CA ALA A 79 -0.82 17.33 -2.47
C ALA A 79 0.39 16.70 -1.77
N ASP A 80 1.00 17.35 -0.78
CA ASP A 80 2.05 16.73 0.05
C ASP A 80 1.46 15.63 0.93
N LEU A 81 0.26 15.84 1.45
CA LEU A 81 -0.45 14.80 2.19
C LEU A 81 -0.72 13.58 1.32
N ASP A 82 -1.16 13.77 0.07
CA ASP A 82 -1.43 12.65 -0.85
C ASP A 82 -0.16 11.85 -1.15
N ALA A 83 0.95 12.53 -1.43
CA ALA A 83 2.25 11.91 -1.64
C ALA A 83 2.74 11.12 -0.42
N VAL A 84 2.58 11.68 0.78
CA VAL A 84 2.98 11.01 2.03
C VAL A 84 2.05 9.85 2.35
N VAL A 85 0.75 9.96 2.07
CA VAL A 85 -0.21 8.84 2.21
C VAL A 85 0.15 7.70 1.26
N MET A 86 0.58 8.00 0.02
CA MET A 86 1.09 6.96 -0.90
C MET A 86 2.31 6.24 -0.32
N ALA A 87 3.34 6.97 0.12
CA ALA A 87 4.54 6.40 0.72
C ALA A 87 4.22 5.59 2.00
N ALA A 88 3.31 6.10 2.83
CA ALA A 88 2.84 5.41 4.02
C ALA A 88 2.06 4.12 3.69
N THR A 89 1.26 4.15 2.61
CA THR A 89 0.54 2.97 2.11
C THR A 89 1.50 1.91 1.59
N ALA A 90 2.57 2.30 0.91
CA ALA A 90 3.62 1.40 0.45
C ALA A 90 4.18 0.53 1.59
N LEU A 91 4.39 1.09 2.78
CA LEU A 91 4.87 0.35 3.95
C LEU A 91 3.88 -0.71 4.45
N GLU A 92 2.59 -0.51 4.26
CA GLU A 92 1.57 -1.51 4.61
C GLU A 92 1.56 -2.67 3.59
N LEU A 93 1.76 -2.38 2.29
CA LEU A 93 1.91 -3.41 1.26
C LEU A 93 3.19 -4.22 1.48
N PHE A 94 4.33 -3.56 1.75
CA PHE A 94 5.58 -4.22 2.10
C PHE A 94 5.41 -5.17 3.29
N HIS A 95 4.72 -4.70 4.32
CA HIS A 95 4.46 -5.56 5.49
C HIS A 95 3.56 -6.74 5.16
N ALA A 96 2.54 -6.55 4.32
CA ALA A 96 1.68 -7.65 3.88
C ALA A 96 2.48 -8.69 3.10
N ALA A 97 3.39 -8.27 2.21
CA ALA A 97 4.30 -9.16 1.49
C ALA A 97 5.16 -10.00 2.46
N ALA A 98 5.78 -9.34 3.45
CA ALA A 98 6.58 -10.01 4.46
C ALA A 98 5.76 -11.05 5.24
N LEU A 99 4.50 -10.73 5.60
CA LEU A 99 3.63 -11.65 6.31
C LEU A 99 3.20 -12.85 5.44
N VAL A 100 2.96 -12.64 4.15
CA VAL A 100 2.60 -13.73 3.23
C VAL A 100 3.77 -14.71 3.09
N HIS A 101 5.00 -14.21 2.94
CA HIS A 101 6.20 -15.05 2.87
C HIS A 101 6.49 -15.76 4.20
N ASP A 102 6.34 -15.06 5.32
CA ASP A 102 6.52 -15.58 6.68
C ASP A 102 5.58 -16.78 6.95
N ASP A 103 4.29 -16.65 6.56
CA ASP A 103 3.32 -17.72 6.70
C ASP A 103 3.69 -19.00 5.93
N ILE A 104 4.34 -18.85 4.76
CA ILE A 104 4.85 -20.00 3.98
C ILE A 104 6.07 -20.59 4.68
N MET A 105 7.01 -19.76 5.10
CA MET A 105 8.27 -20.21 5.73
C MET A 105 8.01 -20.93 7.06
N ASP A 106 7.06 -20.43 7.84
CA ASP A 106 6.69 -20.97 9.16
C ASP A 106 5.63 -22.07 9.09
N ASN A 107 5.12 -22.40 7.89
CA ASN A 107 3.97 -23.32 7.73
C ASN A 107 2.75 -22.88 8.57
N SER A 108 2.46 -21.59 8.64
CA SER A 108 1.38 -21.05 9.43
C SER A 108 0.06 -21.12 8.65
N ASP A 109 -0.87 -21.97 9.06
CA ASP A 109 -2.16 -22.13 8.40
C ASP A 109 -3.09 -20.94 8.55
N THR A 110 -2.86 -20.10 9.57
CA THR A 110 -3.76 -18.99 9.92
C THR A 110 -3.01 -17.72 10.28
N ARG A 111 -3.60 -16.58 9.91
CA ARG A 111 -3.14 -15.23 10.27
C ARG A 111 -4.30 -14.40 10.82
N ARG A 112 -4.15 -13.84 12.03
CA ARG A 112 -5.19 -13.02 12.70
C ARG A 112 -6.56 -13.71 12.80
N GLY A 113 -6.58 -15.04 12.95
CA GLY A 113 -7.83 -15.83 13.03
C GLY A 113 -8.48 -16.15 11.69
N ALA A 114 -7.88 -15.72 10.56
CA ALA A 114 -8.29 -16.10 9.22
C ALA A 114 -7.28 -17.06 8.58
N PRO A 115 -7.60 -17.79 7.51
CA PRO A 115 -6.64 -18.61 6.78
C PRO A 115 -5.50 -17.76 6.21
N ALA A 116 -4.27 -18.31 6.21
CA ALA A 116 -3.13 -17.74 5.52
C ALA A 116 -3.33 -17.75 3.99
N ALA A 117 -2.59 -16.93 3.24
CA ALA A 117 -2.76 -16.77 1.79
C ALA A 117 -2.65 -18.10 1.04
N HIS A 118 -1.63 -18.92 1.35
CA HIS A 118 -1.42 -20.21 0.71
C HIS A 118 -2.60 -21.18 0.95
N ARG A 119 -3.28 -21.08 2.11
CA ARG A 119 -4.47 -21.88 2.40
C ARG A 119 -5.72 -21.38 1.68
N LEU A 120 -5.80 -20.08 1.37
CA LEU A 120 -6.87 -19.55 0.52
C LEU A 120 -6.72 -20.06 -0.92
N PHE A 121 -5.53 -19.94 -1.52
CA PHE A 121 -5.27 -20.46 -2.86
C PHE A 121 -5.45 -21.98 -2.97
N GLU A 122 -5.02 -22.75 -1.96
CA GLU A 122 -5.28 -24.17 -1.89
C GLU A 122 -6.78 -24.49 -1.95
N ARG A 123 -7.61 -23.75 -1.22
CA ARG A 123 -9.08 -23.90 -1.22
C ARG A 123 -9.69 -23.57 -2.57
N HIS A 124 -9.21 -22.51 -3.26
CA HIS A 124 -9.66 -22.16 -4.60
C HIS A 124 -9.32 -23.25 -5.60
N HIS A 125 -8.09 -23.76 -5.58
CA HIS A 125 -7.70 -24.89 -6.43
C HIS A 125 -8.65 -26.10 -6.27
N ILE A 126 -9.02 -26.42 -5.04
CA ILE A 126 -9.94 -27.54 -4.75
C ILE A 126 -11.36 -27.21 -5.22
N ALA A 127 -11.86 -26.00 -4.95
CA ALA A 127 -13.21 -25.56 -5.26
C ALA A 127 -13.46 -25.54 -6.78
N ASP A 128 -12.47 -25.11 -7.55
CA ASP A 128 -12.54 -25.01 -9.03
C ASP A 128 -12.24 -26.36 -9.71
N GLY A 129 -11.89 -27.38 -8.92
CA GLY A 129 -11.60 -28.73 -9.45
C GLY A 129 -10.36 -28.80 -10.34
N TRP A 130 -9.39 -27.93 -10.12
CA TRP A 130 -8.15 -27.91 -10.90
C TRP A 130 -7.32 -29.19 -10.67
N THR A 131 -6.54 -29.57 -11.66
CA THR A 131 -5.68 -30.76 -11.58
C THR A 131 -4.34 -30.42 -10.95
N GLY A 132 -3.73 -31.36 -10.23
CA GLY A 132 -2.43 -31.22 -9.60
C GLY A 132 -2.50 -31.26 -8.08
N ASN A 133 -1.45 -30.78 -7.42
CA ASN A 133 -1.37 -30.76 -5.96
C ASN A 133 -1.85 -29.41 -5.43
N PRO A 134 -3.00 -29.35 -4.71
CA PRO A 134 -3.58 -28.10 -4.21
C PRO A 134 -2.64 -27.36 -3.24
N THR A 135 -1.94 -28.08 -2.38
CA THR A 135 -1.02 -27.48 -1.40
C THR A 135 0.16 -26.82 -2.08
N ALA A 136 0.81 -27.52 -3.04
CA ALA A 136 1.92 -26.95 -3.79
C ALA A 136 1.49 -25.76 -4.66
N PHE A 137 0.27 -25.80 -5.21
CA PHE A 137 -0.33 -24.64 -5.90
C PHE A 137 -0.52 -23.47 -4.95
N GLY A 138 -1.10 -23.72 -3.77
CA GLY A 138 -1.35 -22.69 -2.76
C GLY A 138 -0.07 -21.98 -2.32
N GLU A 139 0.99 -22.74 -2.03
CA GLU A 139 2.31 -22.20 -1.66
C GLU A 139 2.90 -21.35 -2.80
N SER A 140 2.86 -21.86 -4.04
CA SER A 140 3.42 -21.16 -5.20
C SER A 140 2.65 -19.87 -5.52
N ALA A 141 1.32 -19.91 -5.49
CA ALA A 141 0.49 -18.74 -5.72
C ALA A 141 0.66 -17.68 -4.63
N ALA A 142 0.78 -18.09 -3.36
CA ALA A 142 1.04 -17.18 -2.26
C ALA A 142 2.44 -16.55 -2.35
N LEU A 143 3.45 -17.31 -2.78
CA LEU A 143 4.79 -16.77 -3.03
C LEU A 143 4.73 -15.64 -4.07
N LEU A 144 4.05 -15.88 -5.21
CA LEU A 144 3.87 -14.87 -6.25
C LEU A 144 3.06 -13.65 -5.75
N LEU A 145 2.06 -13.87 -4.90
CA LEU A 145 1.33 -12.76 -4.27
C LEU A 145 2.26 -11.90 -3.40
N GLY A 146 3.15 -12.53 -2.63
CA GLY A 146 4.16 -11.82 -1.84
C GLY A 146 5.09 -11.00 -2.72
N ASP A 147 5.57 -11.54 -3.84
CA ASP A 147 6.43 -10.84 -4.80
C ASP A 147 5.69 -9.66 -5.47
N LEU A 148 4.41 -9.84 -5.85
CA LEU A 148 3.58 -8.76 -6.37
C LEU A 148 3.40 -7.63 -5.36
N LEU A 149 3.09 -7.96 -4.10
CA LEU A 149 2.95 -6.98 -3.03
C LEU A 149 4.24 -6.19 -2.79
N LEU A 150 5.42 -6.82 -2.91
CA LEU A 150 6.72 -6.14 -2.87
C LEU A 150 6.88 -5.16 -4.03
N GLY A 151 6.63 -5.61 -5.27
CA GLY A 151 6.70 -4.75 -6.44
C GLY A 151 5.70 -3.58 -6.38
N TRP A 152 4.48 -3.83 -5.94
CA TRP A 152 3.46 -2.81 -5.73
C TRP A 152 3.81 -1.82 -4.62
N SER A 153 4.49 -2.30 -3.56
CA SER A 153 5.01 -1.42 -2.52
C SER A 153 6.05 -0.45 -3.08
N ASP A 154 7.00 -0.95 -3.87
CA ASP A 154 8.03 -0.14 -4.51
C ASP A 154 7.41 0.88 -5.47
N GLU A 155 6.46 0.48 -6.31
CA GLU A 155 5.72 1.35 -7.21
C GLU A 155 5.00 2.50 -6.48
N LEU A 156 4.27 2.20 -5.40
CA LEU A 156 3.58 3.22 -4.61
C LEU A 156 4.56 4.18 -3.92
N PHE A 157 5.66 3.66 -3.41
CA PHE A 157 6.70 4.46 -2.79
C PHE A 157 7.35 5.42 -3.79
N ASP A 158 7.67 4.93 -4.99
CA ASP A 158 8.24 5.74 -6.06
C ASP A 158 7.25 6.83 -6.52
N ARG A 159 5.98 6.49 -6.73
CA ARG A 159 4.93 7.46 -7.08
C ARG A 159 4.85 8.58 -6.02
N GLY A 160 4.80 8.23 -4.73
CA GLY A 160 4.72 9.21 -3.63
C GLY A 160 5.98 10.09 -3.53
N THR A 161 7.17 9.52 -3.60
CA THR A 161 8.43 10.27 -3.50
C THR A 161 8.68 11.16 -4.72
N SER A 162 8.31 10.71 -5.92
CA SER A 162 8.39 11.51 -7.15
C SER A 162 7.48 12.75 -7.07
N MET A 163 6.27 12.63 -6.55
CA MET A 163 5.39 13.79 -6.34
C MET A 163 6.00 14.84 -5.41
N LEU A 164 6.67 14.43 -4.32
CA LEU A 164 7.37 15.33 -3.41
C LEU A 164 8.57 16.00 -4.07
N ALA A 165 9.35 15.26 -4.86
CA ALA A 165 10.53 15.76 -5.58
C ALA A 165 10.15 16.80 -6.63
N ASP A 166 9.11 16.56 -7.42
CA ASP A 166 8.63 17.48 -8.46
C ASP A 166 8.13 18.79 -7.85
N ARG A 167 7.47 18.75 -6.70
CA ARG A 167 7.05 19.96 -5.99
C ARG A 167 8.22 20.74 -5.44
N ALA A 168 9.21 20.08 -4.85
CA ALA A 168 10.43 20.74 -4.36
C ALA A 168 11.16 21.46 -5.50
N ALA A 169 11.26 20.84 -6.66
CA ALA A 169 11.84 21.46 -7.88
C ALA A 169 10.99 22.66 -8.36
N GLY A 170 9.66 22.55 -8.37
CA GLY A 170 8.75 23.62 -8.74
C GLY A 170 8.83 24.84 -7.81
N VAL A 171 9.01 24.64 -6.50
CA VAL A 171 9.21 25.71 -5.51
C VAL A 171 10.55 26.41 -5.71
N ALA A 172 11.64 25.64 -5.94
CA ALA A 172 12.97 26.18 -6.21
C ALA A 172 12.98 27.03 -7.50
N GLY A 173 12.37 26.55 -8.58
CA GLY A 173 12.27 27.30 -9.85
C GLY A 173 11.44 28.61 -9.75
N ARG A 174 10.46 28.69 -8.84
CA ARG A 174 9.71 29.94 -8.58
C ARG A 174 10.52 30.95 -7.77
N ALA A 175 11.40 30.48 -6.86
CA ALA A 175 12.25 31.35 -6.04
C ALA A 175 13.33 32.07 -6.87
N GLU A 176 13.78 31.50 -7.98
CA GLU A 176 14.76 32.11 -8.88
C GLU A 176 14.17 33.22 -9.78
N PHE A 177 12.85 33.40 -9.83
CA PHE A 177 12.16 34.34 -10.71
C PHE A 177 11.58 35.56 -9.97
N ILE A 178 12.24 36.06 -8.92
CA ILE A 178 11.91 37.36 -8.34
C ILE A 178 12.75 38.40 -9.08
N PRO A 179 12.18 39.22 -10.00
CA PRO A 179 12.94 40.30 -10.62
C PRO A 179 13.26 41.32 -9.54
N ILE A 180 14.54 41.60 -9.35
CA ILE A 180 15.02 42.70 -8.52
C ILE A 180 14.58 43.98 -9.23
N SER A 181 13.54 44.61 -8.74
CA SER A 181 13.11 45.95 -9.20
C SER A 181 14.19 46.96 -8.75
N THR A 182 14.93 47.49 -9.70
CA THR A 182 15.79 48.68 -9.53
C THR A 182 14.91 49.95 -9.52
#